data_f1f20bf3154eca941b03286b0b3d42cc
#
_entry.id   f1f20bf3154eca941b03286b0b3d42cc
#
_cell.length_a   1.000
_cell.length_b   1.000
_cell.length_c   1.000
_cell.angle_alpha   90.00
_cell.angle_beta   90.00
_cell.angle_gamma   90.00
#
_symmetry.space_group_name_H-M   'P 1'
#
loop_
_entity.id
_entity.type
_entity.pdbx_description
1 polymer ?
#
loop_
_entity_poly.entity_id
_entity_poly.type
_entity_poly.pdbx_seq_one_letter_code
_entity_poly.pdbx_strand_id
1 'polypeptide(L)'
;MSTTSNTQPRITSVAEVKAALGDRLVDSFHKEDLWLRVRTDAWKSSMRTLRDALGFHYFCFLSAIDWMPSPYGRGEDDPTEPAPVRDTTVRQGYAGGETRMQVFVRVSNPVTHVSVVVKVDVPDDSLTIESIFDVYAGANWHERESHEMFGIKFDGHPDLRNMYLPVDFEGFPLRKDFPLLARMVKPWPGIVDVEPLPGGDGDVGGDE
;
A
#
# COMPACT_ATOMS: atom_id res chain seq x y z
N MET A 1 -3.72 48.89 13.62
CA MET A 1 -3.20 47.54 13.42
C MET A 1 -4.27 46.56 13.89
N SER A 2 -5.05 46.01 12.97
CA SER A 2 -6.13 45.05 13.28
C SER A 2 -5.46 43.67 13.37
N THR A 3 -5.33 43.14 14.58
CA THR A 3 -4.96 41.74 14.80
C THR A 3 -6.16 40.86 14.47
N THR A 4 -6.23 40.40 13.27
CA THR A 4 -7.13 39.28 12.91
C THR A 4 -6.64 38.06 13.70
N SER A 5 -7.30 37.75 14.80
CA SER A 5 -7.13 36.50 15.53
C SER A 5 -7.57 35.37 14.60
N ASN A 6 -6.61 34.69 14.00
CA ASN A 6 -6.86 33.46 13.26
C ASN A 6 -7.21 32.38 14.28
N THR A 7 -8.46 32.38 14.76
CA THR A 7 -8.97 31.35 15.65
C THR A 7 -9.36 30.16 14.78
N GLN A 8 -8.37 29.33 14.45
CA GLN A 8 -8.68 28.02 13.86
C GLN A 8 -9.55 27.23 14.85
N PRO A 9 -10.64 26.61 14.39
CA PRO A 9 -11.48 25.81 15.26
C PRO A 9 -10.64 24.66 15.85
N ARG A 10 -10.61 24.58 17.17
CA ARG A 10 -10.00 23.44 17.88
C ARG A 10 -10.92 22.25 17.72
N ILE A 11 -10.48 21.26 16.94
CA ILE A 11 -11.20 20.00 16.85
C ILE A 11 -10.96 19.24 18.14
N THR A 12 -12.04 19.01 18.85
CA THR A 12 -12.02 18.32 20.14
C THR A 12 -12.59 16.91 20.08
N SER A 13 -13.23 16.53 18.96
CA SER A 13 -13.90 15.22 18.90
C SER A 13 -13.86 14.55 17.52
N VAL A 14 -13.90 13.21 17.58
CA VAL A 14 -14.10 12.34 16.41
C VAL A 14 -15.37 12.70 15.63
N ALA A 15 -16.40 13.15 16.34
CA ALA A 15 -17.67 13.53 15.74
C ALA A 15 -17.56 14.74 14.80
N GLU A 16 -16.72 15.73 15.13
CA GLU A 16 -16.47 16.90 14.28
C GLU A 16 -15.77 16.52 12.97
N VAL A 17 -14.79 15.61 13.05
CA VAL A 17 -14.10 15.12 11.85
C VAL A 17 -15.09 14.40 10.93
N LYS A 18 -15.90 13.50 11.49
CA LYS A 18 -16.92 12.78 10.72
C LYS A 18 -17.96 13.73 10.11
N ALA A 19 -18.44 14.70 10.87
CA ALA A 19 -19.39 15.69 10.40
C ALA A 19 -18.83 16.56 9.25
N ALA A 20 -17.56 16.95 9.33
CA ALA A 20 -16.91 17.74 8.29
C ALA A 20 -16.69 16.97 6.98
N LEU A 21 -16.52 15.65 7.05
CA LEU A 21 -16.40 14.80 5.87
C LEU A 21 -17.77 14.46 5.27
N GLY A 22 -18.80 14.31 6.10
CA GLY A 22 -20.18 14.05 5.67
C GLY A 22 -20.30 12.79 4.81
N ASP A 23 -20.94 12.90 3.63
CA ASP A 23 -21.18 11.85 2.65
C ASP A 23 -19.90 11.32 1.94
N ARG A 24 -18.78 12.02 2.10
CA ARG A 24 -17.47 11.58 1.61
C ARG A 24 -16.87 10.44 2.44
N LEU A 25 -17.32 10.32 3.70
CA LEU A 25 -16.90 9.25 4.61
C LEU A 25 -17.71 7.99 4.35
N VAL A 26 -17.02 6.90 4.00
CA VAL A 26 -17.63 5.58 3.78
C VAL A 26 -17.72 4.79 5.08
N ASP A 27 -16.61 4.72 5.81
CA ASP A 27 -16.51 3.97 7.07
C ASP A 27 -15.48 4.60 8.01
N SER A 28 -15.54 4.22 9.28
CA SER A 28 -14.59 4.71 10.27
C SER A 28 -14.41 3.72 11.42
N PHE A 29 -13.19 3.63 11.89
CA PHE A 29 -12.83 2.82 13.03
C PHE A 29 -11.97 3.64 14.00
N HIS A 30 -12.24 3.56 15.29
CA HIS A 30 -11.50 4.28 16.32
C HIS A 30 -10.99 3.30 17.39
N LYS A 31 -9.69 3.27 17.55
CA LYS A 31 -9.02 2.55 18.63
C LYS A 31 -7.98 3.47 19.26
N GLU A 32 -6.74 3.38 18.86
CA GLU A 32 -5.66 4.31 19.24
C GLU A 32 -5.66 5.55 18.34
N ASP A 33 -5.71 5.33 17.03
CA ASP A 33 -5.91 6.36 16.01
C ASP A 33 -7.34 6.29 15.46
N LEU A 34 -7.82 7.40 14.93
CA LEU A 34 -9.06 7.46 14.18
C LEU A 34 -8.76 7.12 12.72
N TRP A 35 -9.30 5.99 12.27
CA TRP A 35 -9.22 5.53 10.88
C TRP A 35 -10.49 5.94 10.13
N LEU A 36 -10.31 6.54 8.98
CA LEU A 36 -11.39 7.07 8.14
C LEU A 36 -11.20 6.50 6.73
N ARG A 37 -12.23 5.82 6.20
CA ARG A 37 -12.26 5.43 4.79
C ARG A 37 -13.14 6.41 4.03
N VAL A 38 -12.56 7.06 3.02
CA VAL A 38 -13.26 8.03 2.19
C VAL A 38 -13.48 7.48 0.79
N ARG A 39 -14.48 8.03 0.10
CA ARG A 39 -14.75 7.69 -1.30
C ARG A 39 -13.59 8.10 -2.18
N THR A 40 -13.32 7.31 -3.22
CA THR A 40 -12.21 7.54 -4.15
C THR A 40 -12.33 8.88 -4.87
N ASP A 41 -13.53 9.22 -5.33
CA ASP A 41 -13.83 10.50 -6.00
C ASP A 41 -13.79 11.71 -5.05
N ALA A 42 -13.75 11.49 -3.77
CA ALA A 42 -13.68 12.51 -2.73
C ALA A 42 -12.33 12.54 -1.97
N TRP A 43 -11.34 11.74 -2.41
CA TRP A 43 -10.04 11.61 -1.75
C TRP A 43 -9.37 12.97 -1.51
N LYS A 44 -9.04 13.66 -2.57
CA LYS A 44 -8.33 14.94 -2.51
C LYS A 44 -9.12 16.04 -1.79
N SER A 45 -10.43 16.10 -2.03
CA SER A 45 -11.31 17.08 -1.38
C SER A 45 -11.43 16.84 0.13
N SER A 46 -11.41 15.58 0.56
CA SER A 46 -11.39 15.21 1.98
C SER A 46 -10.10 15.66 2.65
N MET A 47 -8.96 15.43 1.99
CA MET A 47 -7.66 15.88 2.50
C MET A 47 -7.56 17.40 2.61
N ARG A 48 -8.12 18.15 1.64
CA ARG A 48 -8.25 19.62 1.74
C ARG A 48 -9.09 20.04 2.95
N THR A 49 -10.24 19.41 3.15
CA THR A 49 -11.10 19.71 4.29
C THR A 49 -10.36 19.47 5.61
N LEU A 50 -9.65 18.36 5.75
CA LEU A 50 -8.86 18.07 6.95
C LEU A 50 -7.80 19.14 7.20
N ARG A 51 -7.06 19.56 6.16
CA ARG A 51 -6.01 20.57 6.30
C ARG A 51 -6.61 21.96 6.60
N ASP A 52 -7.53 22.42 5.76
CA ASP A 52 -7.92 23.82 5.71
C ASP A 52 -9.02 24.16 6.74
N ALA A 53 -9.99 23.26 6.93
CA ALA A 53 -11.10 23.47 7.86
C ALA A 53 -10.82 22.93 9.26
N LEU A 54 -10.08 21.84 9.38
CA LEU A 54 -9.91 21.13 10.62
C LEU A 54 -8.50 21.22 11.22
N GLY A 55 -7.56 21.90 10.54
CA GLY A 55 -6.24 22.23 11.08
C GLY A 55 -5.27 21.05 11.12
N PHE A 56 -5.47 19.99 10.34
CA PHE A 56 -4.52 18.89 10.21
C PHE A 56 -3.38 19.28 9.26
N HIS A 57 -2.53 20.19 9.69
CA HIS A 57 -1.46 20.75 8.86
C HIS A 57 -0.21 19.87 8.82
N TYR A 58 -0.02 18.99 9.79
CA TYR A 58 1.17 18.15 9.85
C TYR A 58 0.96 16.86 9.09
N PHE A 59 1.68 16.73 7.99
CA PHE A 59 1.74 15.49 7.22
C PHE A 59 2.76 14.54 7.84
N CYS A 60 2.33 13.36 8.27
CA CYS A 60 3.20 12.36 8.87
C CYS A 60 3.79 11.45 7.79
N PHE A 61 2.94 10.79 7.04
CA PHE A 61 3.33 9.90 5.93
C PHE A 61 2.13 9.56 5.04
N LEU A 62 2.42 9.09 3.84
CA LEU A 62 1.50 8.38 2.96
C LEU A 62 2.15 7.07 2.56
N SER A 63 1.37 6.01 2.42
CA SER A 63 1.83 4.72 1.90
C SER A 63 0.67 3.97 1.26
N ALA A 64 0.99 2.88 0.59
CA ALA A 64 0.02 1.96 0.06
C ALA A 64 0.09 0.60 0.75
N ILE A 65 -0.94 -0.19 0.59
CA ILE A 65 -0.98 -1.58 1.06
C ILE A 65 -1.66 -2.47 0.03
N ASP A 66 -1.08 -3.63 -0.18
CA ASP A 66 -1.67 -4.74 -0.92
C ASP A 66 -2.30 -5.71 0.07
N TRP A 67 -3.62 -5.86 0.02
CA TRP A 67 -4.39 -6.75 0.88
C TRP A 67 -4.49 -8.18 0.37
N MET A 68 -3.95 -8.44 -0.80
CA MET A 68 -3.92 -9.80 -1.32
C MET A 68 -3.13 -10.71 -0.37
N PRO A 69 -3.63 -11.89 -0.02
CA PRO A 69 -2.83 -12.89 0.67
C PRO A 69 -1.63 -13.29 -0.19
N SER A 70 -0.45 -13.49 0.44
CA SER A 70 0.71 -13.92 -0.32
C SER A 70 0.45 -15.24 -1.03
N PRO A 71 0.58 -15.32 -2.36
CA PRO A 71 0.42 -16.56 -3.09
C PRO A 71 1.52 -17.58 -2.78
N TYR A 72 2.64 -17.12 -2.24
CA TYR A 72 3.80 -17.94 -1.88
C TYR A 72 3.81 -18.34 -0.40
N GLY A 73 2.81 -17.93 0.39
CA GLY A 73 2.74 -18.22 1.82
C GLY A 73 3.75 -17.44 2.67
N ARG A 74 4.11 -18.00 3.83
CA ARG A 74 5.03 -17.40 4.81
C ARG A 74 6.39 -18.11 4.88
N GLY A 75 6.57 -19.19 4.13
CA GLY A 75 7.77 -19.99 4.11
C GLY A 75 7.98 -20.62 2.74
N GLU A 76 9.10 -21.28 2.58
CA GLU A 76 9.36 -22.08 1.40
C GLU A 76 8.50 -23.36 1.49
N ASP A 77 7.78 -23.67 0.42
CA ASP A 77 7.09 -24.95 0.30
C ASP A 77 8.10 -26.02 -0.08
N ASP A 78 7.89 -27.22 0.44
CA ASP A 78 8.68 -28.38 0.01
C ASP A 78 8.37 -28.68 -1.47
N PRO A 79 9.37 -28.61 -2.37
CA PRO A 79 9.13 -28.85 -3.79
C PRO A 79 8.73 -30.29 -4.10
N THR A 80 8.88 -31.21 -3.15
CA THR A 80 8.49 -32.63 -3.29
C THR A 80 7.04 -32.90 -2.90
N GLU A 81 6.39 -31.96 -2.22
CA GLU A 81 4.99 -32.05 -1.83
C GLU A 81 4.07 -31.28 -2.78
N PRO A 82 2.80 -31.70 -2.93
CA PRO A 82 1.84 -30.91 -3.67
C PRO A 82 1.66 -29.52 -3.05
N ALA A 83 1.63 -28.50 -3.89
CA ALA A 83 1.46 -27.12 -3.41
C ALA A 83 0.17 -27.01 -2.56
N PRO A 84 0.25 -26.44 -1.35
CA PRO A 84 -0.87 -26.30 -0.46
C PRO A 84 -1.94 -25.36 -1.07
N VAL A 85 -3.22 -25.70 -0.85
CA VAL A 85 -4.32 -24.79 -1.21
C VAL A 85 -4.25 -23.55 -0.32
N ARG A 86 -4.06 -22.38 -0.91
CA ARG A 86 -3.93 -21.12 -0.19
C ARG A 86 -5.24 -20.33 -0.16
N ASP A 87 -5.52 -19.72 0.98
CA ASP A 87 -6.63 -18.76 1.09
C ASP A 87 -6.28 -17.48 0.29
N THR A 88 -7.05 -17.22 -0.76
CA THR A 88 -6.89 -16.03 -1.61
C THR A 88 -7.90 -14.93 -1.23
N THR A 89 -8.61 -15.08 -0.13
CA THR A 89 -9.60 -14.09 0.32
C THR A 89 -8.94 -12.81 0.76
N VAL A 90 -9.27 -11.70 0.11
CA VAL A 90 -8.80 -10.37 0.49
C VAL A 90 -9.55 -9.91 1.74
N ARG A 91 -8.80 -9.53 2.78
CA ARG A 91 -9.35 -9.04 4.06
C ARG A 91 -8.69 -7.71 4.41
N GLN A 92 -9.42 -6.62 4.22
CA GLN A 92 -8.95 -5.29 4.58
C GLN A 92 -8.97 -5.08 6.10
N GLY A 93 -8.06 -4.23 6.59
CA GLY A 93 -7.96 -3.87 8.01
C GLY A 93 -8.98 -2.84 8.46
N TYR A 94 -8.61 -2.02 9.44
CA TYR A 94 -9.48 -1.02 10.06
C TYR A 94 -10.21 -0.14 9.03
N ALA A 95 -11.48 0.15 9.31
CA ALA A 95 -12.41 0.86 8.45
C ALA A 95 -12.70 0.16 7.09
N GLY A 96 -12.45 -1.16 7.01
CA GLY A 96 -12.81 -2.00 5.86
C GLY A 96 -12.17 -1.62 4.52
N GLY A 97 -12.73 -2.07 3.42
CA GLY A 97 -12.29 -1.79 2.05
C GLY A 97 -13.01 -2.67 1.04
N GLU A 98 -12.87 -2.37 -0.24
CA GLU A 98 -13.54 -3.07 -1.34
C GLU A 98 -12.57 -3.53 -2.42
N THR A 99 -11.33 -2.96 -2.47
CA THR A 99 -10.34 -3.24 -3.49
C THR A 99 -9.10 -3.93 -2.92
N ARG A 100 -8.28 -4.50 -3.78
CA ARG A 100 -7.00 -5.11 -3.43
C ARG A 100 -6.03 -4.10 -2.84
N MET A 101 -5.89 -2.96 -3.51
CA MET A 101 -4.95 -1.91 -3.11
C MET A 101 -5.66 -0.79 -2.37
N GLN A 102 -5.06 -0.29 -1.31
CA GLN A 102 -5.48 0.93 -0.63
C GLN A 102 -4.30 1.86 -0.42
N VAL A 103 -4.55 3.16 -0.54
CA VAL A 103 -3.61 4.19 -0.09
C VAL A 103 -4.12 4.75 1.23
N PHE A 104 -3.21 5.02 2.14
CA PHE A 104 -3.53 5.63 3.42
C PHE A 104 -2.51 6.70 3.77
N VAL A 105 -2.99 7.73 4.43
CA VAL A 105 -2.19 8.87 4.87
C VAL A 105 -2.48 9.16 6.33
N ARG A 106 -1.44 9.43 7.09
CA ARG A 106 -1.60 9.94 8.45
C ARG A 106 -1.30 11.42 8.47
N VAL A 107 -2.22 12.19 9.03
CA VAL A 107 -2.08 13.62 9.26
C VAL A 107 -2.41 13.96 10.71
N SER A 108 -1.80 15.01 11.21
CA SER A 108 -1.94 15.42 12.61
C SER A 108 -2.24 16.92 12.73
N ASN A 109 -3.01 17.25 13.74
CA ASN A 109 -3.18 18.62 14.19
C ASN A 109 -2.25 18.86 15.39
N PRO A 110 -1.13 19.58 15.23
CA PRO A 110 -0.16 19.77 16.30
C PRO A 110 -0.66 20.64 17.46
N VAL A 111 -1.74 21.37 17.27
CA VAL A 111 -2.33 22.22 18.31
C VAL A 111 -3.23 21.43 19.26
N THR A 112 -3.99 20.49 18.71
CA THR A 112 -4.92 19.65 19.48
C THR A 112 -4.34 18.28 19.83
N HIS A 113 -3.18 17.94 19.28
CA HIS A 113 -2.52 16.63 19.41
C HIS A 113 -3.38 15.44 18.90
N VAL A 114 -4.32 15.73 18.00
CA VAL A 114 -5.15 14.70 17.34
C VAL A 114 -4.53 14.28 16.04
N SER A 115 -4.47 12.98 15.81
CA SER A 115 -4.04 12.38 14.55
C SER A 115 -5.16 11.55 13.93
N VAL A 116 -5.21 11.53 12.62
CA VAL A 116 -6.16 10.69 11.87
C VAL A 116 -5.42 9.95 10.76
N VAL A 117 -5.86 8.74 10.48
CA VAL A 117 -5.44 7.96 9.32
C VAL A 117 -6.59 7.93 8.34
N VAL A 118 -6.38 8.51 7.19
CA VAL A 118 -7.37 8.51 6.11
C VAL A 118 -6.93 7.52 5.07
N LYS A 119 -7.82 6.65 4.65
CA LYS A 119 -7.56 5.69 3.60
C LYS A 119 -8.60 5.73 2.49
N VAL A 120 -8.19 5.29 1.33
CA VAL A 120 -8.99 5.26 0.12
C VAL A 120 -8.75 3.95 -0.62
N ASP A 121 -9.81 3.40 -1.19
CA ASP A 121 -9.74 2.27 -2.09
C ASP A 121 -9.19 2.72 -3.44
N VAL A 122 -8.16 2.04 -3.93
CA VAL A 122 -7.62 2.26 -5.28
C VAL A 122 -8.37 1.35 -6.23
N PRO A 123 -9.02 1.87 -7.29
CA PRO A 123 -9.73 1.04 -8.26
C PRO A 123 -8.83 -0.02 -8.88
N ASP A 124 -9.25 -1.29 -8.84
CA ASP A 124 -8.43 -2.43 -9.30
C ASP A 124 -8.19 -2.42 -10.82
N ASP A 125 -9.08 -1.81 -11.59
CA ASP A 125 -9.01 -1.72 -13.05
C ASP A 125 -8.04 -0.67 -13.58
N SER A 126 -7.90 0.46 -12.88
CA SER A 126 -7.09 1.59 -13.31
C SER A 126 -5.83 1.81 -12.47
N LEU A 127 -5.83 1.35 -11.23
CA LEU A 127 -4.81 1.60 -10.22
C LEU A 127 -4.45 3.10 -10.12
N THR A 128 -5.45 3.97 -10.24
CA THR A 128 -5.24 5.41 -10.30
C THR A 128 -6.10 6.14 -9.27
N ILE A 129 -5.47 7.07 -8.55
CA ILE A 129 -6.14 8.02 -7.64
C ILE A 129 -5.58 9.42 -7.84
N GLU A 130 -6.28 10.44 -7.36
CA GLU A 130 -5.76 11.80 -7.40
C GLU A 130 -4.54 11.99 -6.49
N SER A 131 -3.53 12.71 -6.97
CA SER A 131 -2.43 13.17 -6.14
C SER A 131 -2.89 14.21 -5.12
N ILE A 132 -2.35 14.13 -3.91
CA ILE A 132 -2.55 15.13 -2.85
C ILE A 132 -1.33 16.03 -2.65
N PHE A 133 -0.39 16.01 -3.58
CA PHE A 133 0.82 16.81 -3.54
C PHE A 133 0.54 18.31 -3.35
N ASP A 134 -0.48 18.86 -4.02
CA ASP A 134 -0.89 20.27 -3.88
C ASP A 134 -1.59 20.57 -2.54
N VAL A 135 -2.03 19.52 -1.85
CA VAL A 135 -2.58 19.64 -0.49
C VAL A 135 -1.47 19.54 0.54
N TYR A 136 -0.62 18.55 0.42
CA TYR A 136 0.53 18.31 1.31
C TYR A 136 1.79 18.11 0.49
N ALA A 137 2.69 19.07 0.48
CA ALA A 137 3.95 18.97 -0.28
C ALA A 137 4.79 17.75 0.08
N GLY A 138 4.70 17.27 1.34
CA GLY A 138 5.36 16.06 1.80
C GLY A 138 4.89 14.79 1.09
N ALA A 139 3.69 14.80 0.50
CA ALA A 139 3.17 13.66 -0.23
C ALA A 139 3.97 13.32 -1.50
N ASN A 140 4.69 14.29 -2.07
CA ASN A 140 5.46 14.11 -3.31
C ASN A 140 6.29 12.81 -3.31
N TRP A 141 7.17 12.66 -2.35
CA TRP A 141 8.07 11.51 -2.30
C TRP A 141 7.34 10.22 -1.91
N HIS A 142 6.35 10.31 -1.05
CA HIS A 142 5.56 9.16 -0.63
C HIS A 142 4.68 8.61 -1.76
N GLU A 143 4.13 9.48 -2.60
CA GLU A 143 3.38 9.09 -3.79
C GLU A 143 4.30 8.43 -4.84
N ARG A 144 5.51 8.97 -5.03
CA ARG A 144 6.54 8.36 -5.89
C ARG A 144 6.94 6.98 -5.39
N GLU A 145 7.19 6.83 -4.08
CA GLU A 145 7.48 5.53 -3.46
C GLU A 145 6.31 4.54 -3.67
N SER A 146 5.09 4.96 -3.41
CA SER A 146 3.90 4.11 -3.60
C SER A 146 3.68 3.75 -5.07
N HIS A 147 3.98 4.66 -5.98
CA HIS A 147 3.97 4.40 -7.42
C HIS A 147 4.99 3.33 -7.80
N GLU A 148 6.22 3.50 -7.38
CA GLU A 148 7.33 2.61 -7.70
C GLU A 148 7.13 1.21 -7.11
N MET A 149 6.70 1.13 -5.86
CA MET A 149 6.60 -0.13 -5.11
C MET A 149 5.32 -0.92 -5.39
N PHE A 150 4.20 -0.26 -5.71
CA PHE A 150 2.89 -0.89 -5.90
C PHE A 150 2.29 -0.69 -7.30
N GLY A 151 2.83 0.22 -8.11
CA GLY A 151 2.31 0.53 -9.44
C GLY A 151 1.05 1.40 -9.44
N ILE A 152 0.79 2.12 -8.36
CA ILE A 152 -0.35 3.04 -8.25
C ILE A 152 0.00 4.33 -8.98
N LYS A 153 -0.91 4.84 -9.80
CA LYS A 153 -0.76 6.13 -10.48
C LYS A 153 -1.42 7.23 -9.66
N PHE A 154 -0.71 8.33 -9.48
CA PHE A 154 -1.20 9.51 -8.80
C PHE A 154 -1.49 10.60 -9.82
N ASP A 155 -2.76 10.75 -10.21
CA ASP A 155 -3.16 11.73 -11.22
C ASP A 155 -2.94 13.16 -10.71
N GLY A 156 -2.30 13.98 -11.56
CA GLY A 156 -1.88 15.34 -11.20
C GLY A 156 -0.57 15.44 -10.39
N HIS A 157 0.15 14.33 -10.17
CA HIS A 157 1.49 14.40 -9.60
C HIS A 157 2.47 14.97 -10.63
N PRO A 158 3.37 15.90 -10.25
CA PRO A 158 4.23 16.60 -11.21
C PRO A 158 5.32 15.70 -11.81
N ASP A 159 5.76 14.66 -11.08
CA ASP A 159 6.89 13.84 -11.52
C ASP A 159 6.94 12.51 -10.75
N LEU A 160 6.49 11.42 -11.35
CA LEU A 160 6.46 10.05 -10.79
C LEU A 160 7.71 9.22 -11.12
N ARG A 161 8.88 9.85 -11.29
CA ARG A 161 10.14 9.11 -11.50
C ARG A 161 10.45 8.17 -10.33
N ASN A 162 11.08 7.04 -10.62
CA ASN A 162 11.61 6.12 -9.61
C ASN A 162 12.57 6.85 -8.64
N MET A 163 12.60 6.40 -7.40
CA MET A 163 13.45 6.93 -6.33
C MET A 163 14.49 5.92 -5.85
N TYR A 164 14.11 4.66 -5.76
CA TYR A 164 14.90 3.59 -5.17
C TYR A 164 15.39 2.57 -6.18
N LEU A 165 14.57 2.25 -7.18
CA LEU A 165 14.82 1.18 -8.13
C LEU A 165 15.49 1.72 -9.40
N PRO A 166 16.36 0.92 -10.04
CA PRO A 166 16.89 1.23 -11.36
C PRO A 166 15.77 1.44 -12.39
N VAL A 167 16.05 2.19 -13.45
CA VAL A 167 15.07 2.51 -14.49
C VAL A 167 14.59 1.27 -15.23
N ASP A 168 15.43 0.25 -15.30
CA ASP A 168 15.20 -1.04 -15.95
C ASP A 168 14.64 -2.12 -15.00
N PHE A 169 14.28 -1.75 -13.77
CA PHE A 169 13.69 -2.71 -12.85
C PHE A 169 12.27 -3.07 -13.29
N GLU A 170 12.02 -4.37 -13.42
CA GLU A 170 10.72 -4.90 -13.82
C GLU A 170 9.89 -5.35 -12.62
N GLY A 171 8.65 -4.88 -12.56
CA GLY A 171 7.67 -5.24 -11.52
C GLY A 171 7.59 -4.26 -10.35
N PHE A 172 6.80 -4.66 -9.34
CA PHE A 172 6.48 -3.84 -8.18
C PHE A 172 6.76 -4.63 -6.89
N PRO A 173 7.90 -4.37 -6.22
CA PRO A 173 8.44 -5.30 -5.21
C PRO A 173 7.64 -5.38 -3.91
N LEU A 174 6.75 -4.42 -3.62
CA LEU A 174 5.90 -4.49 -2.42
C LEU A 174 4.52 -5.11 -2.67
N ARG A 175 4.22 -5.53 -3.89
CA ARG A 175 3.02 -6.34 -4.15
C ARG A 175 3.21 -7.75 -3.59
N LYS A 176 2.12 -8.33 -3.08
CA LYS A 176 2.14 -9.68 -2.50
C LYS A 176 2.41 -10.80 -3.52
N ASP A 177 2.14 -10.55 -4.78
CA ASP A 177 2.43 -11.46 -5.90
C ASP A 177 3.82 -11.25 -6.51
N PHE A 178 4.61 -10.31 -6.00
CA PHE A 178 5.99 -10.15 -6.41
C PHE A 178 6.86 -11.24 -5.75
N PRO A 179 7.62 -12.04 -6.52
CA PRO A 179 8.45 -13.10 -5.97
C PRO A 179 9.60 -12.52 -5.14
N LEU A 180 9.69 -12.91 -3.87
CA LEU A 180 10.75 -12.47 -2.96
C LEU A 180 12.12 -13.08 -3.30
N LEU A 181 12.12 -14.26 -3.92
CA LEU A 181 13.34 -14.90 -4.38
C LEU A 181 13.72 -14.32 -5.74
N ALA A 182 14.96 -13.86 -5.88
CA ALA A 182 15.51 -13.30 -7.13
C ALA A 182 15.55 -14.30 -8.32
N ARG A 183 15.21 -15.53 -8.07
CA ARG A 183 14.94 -16.56 -9.07
C ARG A 183 13.53 -17.07 -8.84
N MET A 184 12.68 -16.94 -9.86
CA MET A 184 11.65 -17.97 -9.99
C MET A 184 12.41 -19.30 -9.95
N VAL A 185 12.06 -20.14 -8.99
CA VAL A 185 12.50 -21.52 -9.04
C VAL A 185 11.89 -22.05 -10.32
N LYS A 186 12.64 -21.97 -11.42
CA LYS A 186 12.28 -22.71 -12.61
C LYS A 186 12.16 -24.14 -12.13
N PRO A 187 11.06 -24.85 -12.45
CA PRO A 187 11.00 -26.27 -12.18
C PRO A 187 12.31 -26.82 -12.75
N TRP A 188 13.10 -27.41 -11.89
CA TRP A 188 14.48 -27.80 -12.20
C TRP A 188 14.46 -28.54 -13.52
N PRO A 189 15.17 -28.10 -14.57
CA PRO A 189 15.14 -28.77 -15.85
C PRO A 189 15.93 -30.08 -15.72
N GLY A 190 15.25 -31.14 -15.40
CA GLY A 190 15.81 -32.44 -15.28
C GLY A 190 16.44 -32.73 -13.91
N ILE A 191 16.69 -33.96 -13.68
CA ILE A 191 17.49 -34.52 -12.60
C ILE A 191 18.83 -33.76 -12.59
N VAL A 192 19.24 -33.25 -11.44
CA VAL A 192 20.60 -32.78 -11.23
C VAL A 192 21.48 -33.93 -11.71
N ASP A 193 22.35 -33.64 -12.68
CA ASP A 193 23.45 -34.54 -12.97
C ASP A 193 24.28 -34.61 -11.69
N VAL A 194 23.97 -35.57 -10.86
CA VAL A 194 24.78 -35.90 -9.71
C VAL A 194 26.04 -36.45 -10.33
N GLU A 195 27.10 -35.65 -10.36
CA GLU A 195 28.40 -36.16 -10.75
C GLU A 195 28.63 -37.43 -9.95
N PRO A 196 28.89 -38.57 -10.62
CA PRO A 196 29.11 -39.82 -9.91
C PRO A 196 30.30 -39.59 -8.97
N LEU A 197 30.14 -39.98 -7.72
CA LEU A 197 31.24 -39.93 -6.75
C LEU A 197 32.48 -40.57 -7.34
N PRO A 198 33.66 -39.96 -7.22
CA PRO A 198 34.89 -40.57 -7.69
C PRO A 198 35.04 -41.99 -7.10
N GLY A 199 34.96 -43.02 -7.94
CA GLY A 199 35.05 -44.42 -7.54
C GLY A 199 33.74 -45.22 -7.51
N GLY A 200 32.60 -44.64 -7.88
CA GLY A 200 31.37 -45.37 -8.11
C GLY A 200 31.36 -45.94 -9.54
N ASP A 201 31.48 -47.24 -9.69
CA ASP A 201 31.27 -47.90 -10.98
C ASP A 201 29.82 -47.67 -11.42
N GLY A 202 29.66 -46.91 -12.51
CA GLY A 202 28.37 -46.69 -13.15
C GLY A 202 27.83 -48.01 -13.71
N ASP A 203 26.94 -48.64 -13.01
CA ASP A 203 26.13 -49.71 -13.57
C ASP A 203 25.09 -49.09 -14.53
N VAL A 204 25.50 -49.00 -15.78
CA VAL A 204 24.63 -48.70 -16.92
C VAL A 204 23.88 -49.99 -17.23
N GLY A 205 22.81 -50.24 -16.47
CA GLY A 205 21.82 -51.25 -16.87
C GLY A 205 21.08 -50.80 -18.13
N GLY A 206 21.62 -51.10 -19.28
CA GLY A 206 20.91 -51.13 -20.53
C GLY A 206 20.13 -52.43 -20.65
N ASP A 207 19.14 -52.39 -21.57
CA ASP A 207 18.41 -53.48 -22.21
C ASP A 207 17.17 -54.02 -21.45
N GLU A 208 16.03 -53.93 -22.01
CA GLU A 208 15.30 -54.45 -23.20
C GLU A 208 13.94 -53.82 -23.28
#